data_e4fa11173fda72884ec24ebc2b22f09d
#
_entry.id   e4fa11173fda72884ec24ebc2b22f09d
#
_cell.length_a   1.000
_cell.length_b   1.000
_cell.length_c   1.000
_cell.angle_alpha   90.00
_cell.angle_beta   90.00
_cell.angle_gamma   90.00
#
_symmetry.space_group_name_H-M   'P 1'
#
loop_
_entity.id
_entity.type
_entity.pdbx_description
1 polymer ?
#
loop_
_entity_poly.entity_id
_entity_poly.type
_entity_poly.pdbx_seq_one_letter_code
_entity_poly.pdbx_strand_id
1 'polypeptide(L)'
;MKDLDWSNLSFGYRQTDYNVRCYYRNGKWGEIEVCSDEYLKLHMAATCLHYGQEAFEGLKAYRCPDGKVRVFRMDENAARLQSTCRGIMMPEVPTEMFEEMVKKVVRLNQEWIPTYESGATLYIRPLLIGTSAQVGVHPATEYCFLIFVTPVGPYFKGGFSTNPYVIIRDFDRSAPLGTGIYKVGGNYAASLRANNIAH
;
A
#
# COMPACT_ATOMS: atom_id res chain seq x y z
N MET A 1 -12.53 -16.62 13.03
CA MET A 1 -11.24 -15.90 13.13
C MET A 1 -10.13 -16.92 12.95
N LYS A 2 -9.05 -16.58 12.24
CA LYS A 2 -7.91 -17.49 12.04
C LYS A 2 -7.23 -17.79 13.36
N ASP A 3 -6.71 -19.03 13.50
CA ASP A 3 -5.93 -19.44 14.68
C ASP A 3 -4.47 -18.95 14.55
N LEU A 4 -4.19 -17.80 15.16
CA LEU A 4 -2.90 -17.13 15.12
C LEU A 4 -2.55 -16.54 16.48
N ASP A 5 -1.27 -16.53 16.85
CA ASP A 5 -0.76 -15.74 17.96
C ASP A 5 -0.75 -14.23 17.58
N TRP A 6 -1.89 -13.58 17.78
CA TRP A 6 -2.10 -12.18 17.45
C TRP A 6 -1.22 -11.22 18.25
N SER A 7 -0.79 -11.64 19.44
CA SER A 7 0.02 -10.79 20.32
C SER A 7 1.48 -10.74 19.92
N ASN A 8 1.93 -11.68 19.08
CA ASN A 8 3.33 -11.80 18.66
C ASN A 8 3.56 -11.58 17.16
N LEU A 9 2.67 -10.83 16.52
CA LEU A 9 2.84 -10.48 15.12
C LEU A 9 3.96 -9.45 14.94
N SER A 10 4.78 -9.63 13.92
CA SER A 10 5.70 -8.61 13.39
C SER A 10 5.00 -7.71 12.37
N PHE A 11 5.67 -6.64 11.92
CA PHE A 11 5.24 -5.86 10.77
C PHE A 11 5.80 -6.48 9.47
N GLY A 12 5.40 -7.73 9.20
CA GLY A 12 5.83 -8.53 8.04
C GLY A 12 4.66 -8.98 7.18
N TYR A 13 4.97 -9.35 5.95
CA TYR A 13 3.95 -9.91 5.06
C TYR A 13 3.51 -11.30 5.54
N ARG A 14 2.21 -11.52 5.54
CA ARG A 14 1.56 -12.82 5.73
C ARG A 14 0.45 -12.93 4.69
N GLN A 15 0.45 -14.02 3.94
CA GLN A 15 -0.59 -14.33 2.98
C GLN A 15 -1.96 -14.40 3.66
N THR A 16 -2.96 -13.78 3.03
CA THR A 16 -4.38 -13.85 3.39
C THR A 16 -5.18 -14.50 2.27
N ASP A 17 -6.49 -14.66 2.47
CA ASP A 17 -7.29 -15.48 1.54
C ASP A 17 -7.51 -14.78 0.19
N TYR A 18 -7.65 -13.43 0.17
CA TYR A 18 -8.03 -12.70 -1.04
C TYR A 18 -7.33 -11.35 -1.15
N ASN A 19 -7.10 -10.94 -2.38
CA ASN A 19 -6.83 -9.56 -2.78
C ASN A 19 -7.85 -9.12 -3.82
N VAL A 20 -7.89 -7.81 -4.11
CA VAL A 20 -8.77 -7.24 -5.14
C VAL A 20 -7.94 -6.47 -6.15
N ARG A 21 -8.30 -6.56 -7.42
CA ARG A 21 -7.58 -5.93 -8.54
C ARG A 21 -8.55 -5.23 -9.46
N CYS A 22 -8.10 -4.13 -10.06
CA CYS A 22 -8.82 -3.44 -11.12
C CYS A 22 -7.79 -2.95 -12.14
N TYR A 23 -8.05 -3.15 -13.42
CA TYR A 23 -7.14 -2.77 -14.49
C TYR A 23 -7.62 -1.53 -15.21
N TYR A 24 -6.69 -0.62 -15.51
CA TYR A 24 -6.93 0.51 -16.40
C TYR A 24 -6.39 0.15 -17.78
N ARG A 25 -7.28 0.14 -18.77
CA ARG A 25 -6.97 -0.18 -20.17
C ARG A 25 -7.85 0.63 -21.09
N ASN A 26 -7.33 1.02 -22.25
CA ASN A 26 -8.08 1.78 -23.25
C ASN A 26 -8.73 3.05 -22.66
N GLY A 27 -8.02 3.75 -21.77
CA GLY A 27 -8.46 5.01 -21.17
C GLY A 27 -9.54 4.91 -20.08
N LYS A 28 -9.82 3.71 -19.55
CA LYS A 28 -10.85 3.51 -18.53
C LYS A 28 -10.51 2.40 -17.54
N TRP A 29 -11.06 2.51 -16.33
CA TRP A 29 -11.04 1.45 -15.33
C TRP A 29 -12.02 0.34 -15.70
N GLY A 30 -11.61 -0.90 -15.46
CA GLY A 30 -12.43 -2.11 -15.65
C GLY A 30 -13.21 -2.50 -14.40
N GLU A 31 -13.63 -3.75 -14.34
CA GLU A 31 -14.33 -4.33 -13.19
C GLU A 31 -13.39 -4.66 -12.04
N ILE A 32 -13.92 -4.69 -10.81
CA ILE A 32 -13.15 -5.10 -9.62
C ILE A 32 -13.14 -6.62 -9.52
N GLU A 33 -11.99 -7.20 -9.76
CA GLU A 33 -11.73 -8.63 -9.69
C GLU A 33 -11.34 -9.06 -8.27
N VAL A 34 -11.81 -10.21 -7.81
CA VAL A 34 -11.38 -10.86 -6.57
C VAL A 34 -10.42 -11.98 -6.93
N CYS A 35 -9.24 -11.97 -6.32
CA CYS A 35 -8.18 -12.93 -6.59
C CYS A 35 -7.70 -13.59 -5.30
N SER A 36 -7.39 -14.89 -5.35
CA SER A 36 -6.72 -15.64 -4.27
C SER A 36 -5.22 -15.83 -4.53
N ASP A 37 -4.75 -15.57 -5.76
CA ASP A 37 -3.36 -15.66 -6.14
C ASP A 37 -2.59 -14.43 -5.62
N GLU A 38 -1.50 -14.67 -4.89
CA GLU A 38 -0.64 -13.61 -4.35
C GLU A 38 0.40 -13.07 -5.35
N TYR A 39 0.51 -13.69 -6.52
CA TYR A 39 1.46 -13.29 -7.55
C TYR A 39 0.81 -12.41 -8.63
N LEU A 40 1.61 -11.50 -9.17
CA LEU A 40 1.27 -10.70 -10.34
C LEU A 40 2.12 -11.15 -11.52
N LYS A 41 1.48 -11.48 -12.63
CA LYS A 41 2.20 -11.72 -13.89
C LYS A 41 2.39 -10.39 -14.60
N LEU A 42 3.63 -9.91 -14.66
CA LEU A 42 4.03 -8.70 -15.36
C LEU A 42 4.90 -9.00 -16.57
N HIS A 43 4.77 -8.17 -17.61
CA HIS A 43 5.72 -8.19 -18.71
C HIS A 43 7.09 -7.68 -18.22
N MET A 44 8.21 -8.28 -18.71
CA MET A 44 9.55 -7.91 -18.26
C MET A 44 9.89 -6.43 -18.50
N ALA A 45 9.26 -5.77 -19.47
CA ALA A 45 9.41 -4.36 -19.78
C ALA A 45 8.29 -3.48 -19.17
N ALA A 46 7.59 -3.95 -18.13
CA ALA A 46 6.58 -3.14 -17.45
C ALA A 46 7.20 -1.87 -16.85
N THR A 47 6.53 -0.73 -17.04
CA THR A 47 7.01 0.60 -16.64
C THR A 47 7.40 0.69 -15.17
N CYS A 48 6.64 0.04 -14.28
CA CYS A 48 6.93 0.03 -12.85
C CYS A 48 8.27 -0.64 -12.52
N LEU A 49 8.71 -1.64 -13.28
CA LEU A 49 9.95 -2.38 -13.02
C LEU A 49 11.21 -1.58 -13.39
N HIS A 50 11.11 -0.68 -14.38
CA HIS A 50 12.28 0.04 -14.91
C HIS A 50 12.31 1.51 -14.49
N TYR A 51 11.16 2.15 -14.40
CA TYR A 51 11.07 3.60 -14.16
C TYR A 51 10.35 3.93 -12.86
N GLY A 52 10.00 2.92 -12.04
CA GLY A 52 9.35 3.13 -10.75
C GLY A 52 8.01 3.86 -10.85
N GLN A 53 7.30 3.76 -11.99
CA GLN A 53 5.97 4.36 -12.13
C GLN A 53 4.95 3.55 -11.32
N GLU A 54 4.94 3.82 -10.02
CA GLU A 54 4.08 3.17 -9.04
C GLU A 54 3.76 4.12 -7.89
N ALA A 55 2.59 3.95 -7.29
CA ALA A 55 2.10 4.69 -6.14
C ALA A 55 1.44 3.73 -5.16
N PHE A 56 1.60 3.97 -3.86
CA PHE A 56 0.98 3.10 -2.87
C PHE A 56 0.40 3.88 -1.69
N GLU A 57 -0.49 3.22 -0.97
CA GLU A 57 -1.06 3.72 0.26
C GLU A 57 -0.91 2.72 1.41
N GLY A 58 -1.18 3.16 2.62
CA GLY A 58 -1.20 2.32 3.81
C GLY A 58 -2.29 2.77 4.76
N LEU A 59 -3.21 1.85 5.05
CA LEU A 59 -4.30 2.02 6.00
C LEU A 59 -4.35 0.83 6.93
N LYS A 60 -5.25 0.90 7.91
CA LYS A 60 -5.49 -0.21 8.84
C LYS A 60 -6.98 -0.38 9.08
N ALA A 61 -7.43 -1.62 9.12
CA ALA A 61 -8.73 -1.97 9.66
C ALA A 61 -8.58 -2.44 11.12
N TYR A 62 -9.45 -1.95 11.97
CA TYR A 62 -9.45 -2.20 13.40
C TYR A 62 -10.72 -2.91 13.82
N ARG A 63 -10.62 -3.95 14.63
CA ARG A 63 -11.75 -4.46 15.39
C ARG A 63 -11.90 -3.59 16.64
N CYS A 64 -13.06 -2.99 16.81
CA CYS A 64 -13.34 -2.09 17.91
C CYS A 64 -14.01 -2.84 19.09
N PRO A 65 -14.04 -2.26 20.31
CA PRO A 65 -14.68 -2.90 21.49
C PRO A 65 -16.13 -3.30 21.27
N ASP A 66 -16.86 -2.59 20.39
CA ASP A 66 -18.25 -2.91 20.02
C ASP A 66 -18.36 -4.03 18.97
N GLY A 67 -17.25 -4.73 18.65
CA GLY A 67 -17.18 -5.81 17.68
C GLY A 67 -17.17 -5.36 16.21
N LYS A 68 -17.40 -4.08 15.93
CA LYS A 68 -17.42 -3.54 14.55
C LYS A 68 -16.02 -3.35 14.02
N VAL A 69 -15.88 -3.48 12.73
CA VAL A 69 -14.62 -3.21 11.99
C VAL A 69 -14.70 -1.80 11.40
N ARG A 70 -13.64 -1.03 11.63
CA ARG A 70 -13.53 0.35 11.13
C ARG A 70 -12.19 0.59 10.42
N VAL A 71 -12.24 1.43 9.40
CA VAL A 71 -11.05 1.98 8.72
C VAL A 71 -11.07 3.49 8.96
N PHE A 72 -9.94 4.06 9.40
CA PHE A 72 -9.86 5.48 9.72
C PHE A 72 -9.49 6.30 8.48
N ARG A 73 -10.31 7.32 8.16
CA ARG A 73 -10.04 8.35 7.15
C ARG A 73 -9.52 7.80 5.80
N MET A 74 -10.18 6.76 5.24
CA MET A 74 -9.79 6.21 3.94
C MET A 74 -10.02 7.18 2.78
N ASP A 75 -10.91 8.15 2.92
CA ASP A 75 -11.12 9.27 2.03
C ASP A 75 -9.85 10.09 1.81
N GLU A 76 -9.11 10.39 2.87
CA GLU A 76 -7.83 11.12 2.80
C GLU A 76 -6.72 10.29 2.13
N ASN A 77 -6.73 8.97 2.31
CA ASN A 77 -5.81 8.10 1.60
C ASN A 77 -6.13 8.07 0.10
N ALA A 78 -7.41 8.04 -0.28
CA ALA A 78 -7.83 8.15 -1.67
C ALA A 78 -7.38 9.49 -2.29
N ALA A 79 -7.62 10.61 -1.61
CA ALA A 79 -7.21 11.95 -2.05
C ALA A 79 -5.69 12.06 -2.21
N ARG A 80 -4.90 11.48 -1.29
CA ARG A 80 -3.43 11.46 -1.40
C ARG A 80 -2.94 10.59 -2.55
N LEU A 81 -3.57 9.43 -2.79
CA LEU A 81 -3.26 8.60 -3.96
C LEU A 81 -3.51 9.38 -5.26
N GLN A 82 -4.64 10.08 -5.38
CA GLN A 82 -4.95 10.93 -6.54
C GLN A 82 -3.89 12.03 -6.73
N SER A 83 -3.48 12.70 -5.64
CA SER A 83 -2.40 13.69 -5.70
C SER A 83 -1.09 13.07 -6.19
N THR A 84 -0.75 11.87 -5.71
CA THR A 84 0.42 11.12 -6.19
C THR A 84 0.29 10.75 -7.67
N CYS A 85 -0.88 10.28 -8.10
CA CYS A 85 -1.15 9.94 -9.50
C CYS A 85 -0.91 11.13 -10.42
N ARG A 86 -1.43 12.31 -10.08
CA ARG A 86 -1.17 13.55 -10.85
C ARG A 86 0.31 13.87 -10.93
N GLY A 87 1.05 13.69 -9.83
CA GLY A 87 2.47 14.00 -9.74
C GLY A 87 3.38 13.13 -10.60
N ILE A 88 2.98 11.89 -10.88
CA ILE A 88 3.78 10.94 -11.68
C ILE A 88 3.04 10.45 -12.93
N MET A 89 2.07 11.23 -13.40
CA MET A 89 1.36 11.00 -14.67
C MET A 89 0.67 9.64 -14.77
N MET A 90 -0.02 9.24 -13.69
CA MET A 90 -0.86 8.03 -13.64
C MET A 90 -2.35 8.39 -13.67
N PRO A 91 -3.24 7.51 -14.12
CA PRO A 91 -4.69 7.73 -14.01
C PRO A 91 -5.10 7.78 -12.53
N GLU A 92 -5.94 8.75 -12.19
CA GLU A 92 -6.49 8.84 -10.84
C GLU A 92 -7.45 7.67 -10.58
N VAL A 93 -7.34 7.10 -9.38
CA VAL A 93 -8.31 6.11 -8.89
C VAL A 93 -9.49 6.90 -8.29
N PRO A 94 -10.72 6.75 -8.80
CA PRO A 94 -11.88 7.42 -8.22
C PRO A 94 -12.06 7.08 -6.74
N THR A 95 -12.44 8.07 -5.93
CA THR A 95 -12.60 7.89 -4.47
C THR A 95 -13.56 6.75 -4.15
N GLU A 96 -14.70 6.68 -4.85
CA GLU A 96 -15.72 5.65 -4.67
C GLU A 96 -15.17 4.25 -4.97
N MET A 97 -14.36 4.10 -6.03
CA MET A 97 -13.71 2.84 -6.38
C MET A 97 -12.66 2.45 -5.34
N PHE A 98 -11.86 3.39 -4.87
CA PHE A 98 -10.89 3.16 -3.80
C PHE A 98 -11.57 2.63 -2.53
N GLU A 99 -12.63 3.31 -2.09
CA GLU A 99 -13.39 2.94 -0.90
C GLU A 99 -14.09 1.59 -1.06
N GLU A 100 -14.69 1.34 -2.22
CA GLU A 100 -15.34 0.06 -2.53
C GLU A 100 -14.33 -1.09 -2.45
N MET A 101 -13.17 -0.95 -3.08
CA MET A 101 -12.11 -1.96 -3.07
C MET A 101 -11.57 -2.20 -1.65
N VAL A 102 -11.37 -1.14 -0.85
CA VAL A 102 -10.97 -1.25 0.55
C VAL A 102 -12.01 -2.01 1.37
N LYS A 103 -13.28 -1.62 1.27
CA LYS A 103 -14.40 -2.29 1.97
C LYS A 103 -14.52 -3.76 1.55
N LYS A 104 -14.36 -4.05 0.26
CA LYS A 104 -14.46 -5.40 -0.32
C LYS A 104 -13.35 -6.31 0.20
N VAL A 105 -12.08 -5.88 0.12
CA VAL A 105 -10.96 -6.71 0.57
C VAL A 105 -10.99 -6.97 2.08
N VAL A 106 -11.41 -5.98 2.89
CA VAL A 106 -11.57 -6.15 4.34
C VAL A 106 -12.66 -7.15 4.68
N ARG A 107 -13.82 -7.09 4.00
CA ARG A 107 -14.92 -8.05 4.20
C ARG A 107 -14.54 -9.47 3.80
N LEU A 108 -13.83 -9.64 2.67
CA LEU A 108 -13.36 -10.94 2.19
C LEU A 108 -12.36 -11.60 3.16
N ASN A 109 -11.61 -10.78 3.91
CA ASN A 109 -10.59 -11.23 4.85
C ASN A 109 -10.96 -10.95 6.32
N GLN A 110 -12.25 -10.90 6.66
CA GLN A 110 -12.70 -10.54 8.01
C GLN A 110 -12.17 -11.47 9.11
N GLU A 111 -11.84 -12.71 8.78
CA GLU A 111 -11.27 -13.68 9.72
C GLU A 111 -9.80 -13.38 10.06
N TRP A 112 -9.14 -12.56 9.25
CA TRP A 112 -7.77 -12.11 9.44
C TRP A 112 -7.66 -10.80 10.24
N ILE A 113 -8.79 -10.23 10.69
CA ILE A 113 -8.79 -9.01 11.48
C ILE A 113 -8.54 -9.39 12.94
N PRO A 114 -7.41 -8.95 13.55
CA PRO A 114 -7.06 -9.26 14.93
C PRO A 114 -8.11 -8.80 15.93
N THR A 115 -8.08 -9.37 17.13
CA THR A 115 -8.94 -8.90 18.24
C THR A 115 -8.47 -7.54 18.74
N TYR A 116 -9.37 -6.79 19.35
CA TYR A 116 -9.05 -5.47 19.94
C TYR A 116 -7.96 -5.60 21.02
N GLU A 117 -8.05 -6.61 21.87
CA GLU A 117 -7.17 -6.85 23.01
C GLU A 117 -5.72 -7.15 22.58
N SER A 118 -5.53 -7.71 21.39
CA SER A 118 -4.18 -8.04 20.87
C SER A 118 -3.34 -6.80 20.53
N GLY A 119 -3.96 -5.63 20.34
CA GLY A 119 -3.30 -4.43 19.84
C GLY A 119 -2.81 -4.54 18.39
N ALA A 120 -2.98 -5.70 17.75
CA ALA A 120 -2.67 -5.92 16.35
C ALA A 120 -3.77 -5.37 15.44
N THR A 121 -3.49 -5.23 14.16
CA THR A 121 -4.41 -4.65 13.18
C THR A 121 -4.31 -5.36 11.84
N LEU A 122 -5.35 -5.24 10.99
CA LEU A 122 -5.24 -5.65 9.60
C LEU A 122 -4.70 -4.48 8.77
N TYR A 123 -3.46 -4.59 8.32
CA TYR A 123 -2.85 -3.61 7.42
C TYR A 123 -3.41 -3.77 6.01
N ILE A 124 -3.74 -2.66 5.37
CA ILE A 124 -4.29 -2.59 4.01
C ILE A 124 -3.26 -1.90 3.13
N ARG A 125 -2.86 -2.52 2.03
CA ARG A 125 -1.90 -2.00 1.06
C ARG A 125 -2.56 -1.79 -0.30
N PRO A 126 -3.08 -0.58 -0.61
CA PRO A 126 -3.35 -0.17 -1.98
C PRO A 126 -2.05 0.07 -2.74
N LEU A 127 -1.97 -0.45 -3.96
CA LEU A 127 -0.82 -0.31 -4.85
C LEU A 127 -1.33 -0.07 -6.28
N LEU A 128 -0.86 0.99 -6.93
CA LEU A 128 -1.10 1.29 -8.33
C LEU A 128 0.22 1.22 -9.09
N ILE A 129 0.29 0.41 -10.14
CA ILE A 129 1.50 0.19 -10.94
C ILE A 129 1.24 0.35 -12.43
N GLY A 130 2.19 0.93 -13.16
CA GLY A 130 2.22 0.93 -14.62
C GLY A 130 2.65 -0.44 -15.15
N THR A 131 1.81 -1.07 -15.99
CA THR A 131 2.00 -2.47 -16.44
C THR A 131 2.31 -2.59 -17.92
N SER A 132 2.11 -1.54 -18.73
CA SER A 132 2.41 -1.59 -20.16
C SER A 132 3.91 -1.81 -20.44
N ALA A 133 4.19 -2.59 -21.48
CA ALA A 133 5.54 -2.90 -21.92
C ALA A 133 6.11 -1.74 -22.73
N GLN A 134 7.23 -1.16 -22.28
CA GLN A 134 7.93 -0.10 -23.00
C GLN A 134 9.40 0.01 -22.59
N VAL A 135 10.20 0.62 -23.45
CA VAL A 135 11.62 0.88 -23.19
C VAL A 135 11.89 2.38 -23.01
N GLY A 136 11.17 3.24 -23.70
CA GLY A 136 11.29 4.70 -23.55
C GLY A 136 10.66 5.22 -22.27
N VAL A 137 11.13 6.37 -21.76
CA VAL A 137 10.58 7.03 -20.57
C VAL A 137 9.36 7.85 -20.96
N HIS A 138 8.18 7.31 -20.76
CA HIS A 138 6.90 8.00 -20.91
C HIS A 138 5.85 7.30 -20.00
N PRO A 139 4.71 7.94 -19.69
CA PRO A 139 3.67 7.31 -18.90
C PRO A 139 3.20 5.98 -19.49
N ALA A 140 2.90 5.01 -18.65
CA ALA A 140 2.29 3.76 -19.09
C ALA A 140 0.92 4.00 -19.74
N THR A 141 0.49 3.08 -20.58
CA THR A 141 -0.86 3.09 -21.18
C THR A 141 -1.81 2.14 -20.50
N GLU A 142 -1.27 1.21 -19.70
CA GLU A 142 -2.04 0.27 -18.90
C GLU A 142 -1.54 0.27 -17.46
N TYR A 143 -2.48 0.10 -16.52
CA TYR A 143 -2.18 0.07 -15.09
C TYR A 143 -2.96 -1.02 -14.37
N CYS A 144 -2.42 -1.47 -13.25
CA CYS A 144 -3.12 -2.34 -12.31
C CYS A 144 -3.22 -1.63 -10.96
N PHE A 145 -4.43 -1.40 -10.49
CA PHE A 145 -4.70 -1.01 -9.11
C PHE A 145 -5.11 -2.25 -8.32
N LEU A 146 -4.35 -2.59 -7.29
CA LEU A 146 -4.61 -3.74 -6.45
C LEU A 146 -4.60 -3.36 -4.97
N ILE A 147 -5.36 -4.08 -4.17
CA ILE A 147 -5.33 -3.96 -2.71
C ILE A 147 -5.21 -5.35 -2.11
N PHE A 148 -4.18 -5.55 -1.30
CA PHE A 148 -4.05 -6.72 -0.44
C PHE A 148 -4.03 -6.32 1.03
N VAL A 149 -4.23 -7.29 1.92
CA VAL A 149 -4.22 -7.09 3.36
C VAL A 149 -3.29 -8.08 4.03
N THR A 150 -2.78 -7.72 5.20
CA THR A 150 -1.97 -8.61 6.04
C THR A 150 -2.13 -8.22 7.51
N PRO A 151 -2.32 -9.18 8.44
CA PRO A 151 -2.35 -8.87 9.85
C PRO A 151 -0.95 -8.48 10.35
N VAL A 152 -0.86 -7.41 11.11
CA VAL A 152 0.40 -6.87 11.63
C VAL A 152 0.29 -6.54 13.11
N GLY A 153 1.38 -6.76 13.85
CA GLY A 153 1.53 -6.28 15.20
C GLY A 153 1.79 -4.77 15.28
N PRO A 154 1.92 -4.23 16.49
CA PRO A 154 2.31 -2.84 16.69
C PRO A 154 3.69 -2.59 16.09
N TYR A 155 3.88 -1.43 15.47
CA TYR A 155 5.16 -1.06 14.85
C TYR A 155 6.27 -0.94 15.92
N PHE A 156 5.93 -0.39 17.09
CA PHE A 156 6.81 -0.32 18.26
C PHE A 156 6.33 -1.31 19.33
N LYS A 157 7.12 -2.33 19.62
CA LYS A 157 6.76 -3.39 20.58
C LYS A 157 6.72 -2.92 22.04
N GLY A 158 7.39 -1.80 22.36
CA GLY A 158 7.49 -1.27 23.73
C GLY A 158 6.38 -0.29 24.15
N GLY A 159 5.32 -0.13 23.35
CA GLY A 159 4.30 0.89 23.60
C GLY A 159 4.83 2.30 23.41
N PHE A 160 4.38 3.27 24.24
CA PHE A 160 4.86 4.66 24.19
C PHE A 160 6.26 4.75 24.81
N SER A 161 7.27 4.89 23.98
CA SER A 161 8.68 4.98 24.38
C SER A 161 9.43 6.00 23.52
N THR A 162 10.55 6.50 24.03
CA THR A 162 11.47 7.34 23.25
C THR A 162 12.22 6.49 22.25
N ASN A 163 12.43 7.03 21.05
CA ASN A 163 13.26 6.41 20.02
C ASN A 163 14.44 7.33 19.71
N PRO A 164 15.66 6.80 19.59
CA PRO A 164 16.80 7.56 19.11
C PRO A 164 16.60 7.95 17.65
N TYR A 165 17.15 9.07 17.22
CA TYR A 165 17.16 9.48 15.82
C TYR A 165 18.56 9.98 15.42
N VAL A 166 18.86 9.85 14.12
CA VAL A 166 20.11 10.32 13.52
C VAL A 166 19.79 11.32 12.42
N ILE A 167 20.49 12.47 12.42
CA ILE A 167 20.40 13.44 11.33
C ILE A 167 21.50 13.12 10.31
N ILE A 168 21.09 12.74 9.10
CA ILE A 168 22.00 12.46 7.98
C ILE A 168 21.99 13.68 7.07
N ARG A 169 23.16 14.34 6.93
CA ARG A 169 23.29 15.64 6.24
C ARG A 169 23.71 15.50 4.78
N ASP A 170 24.38 14.41 4.44
CA ASP A 170 25.02 14.21 3.13
C ASP A 170 24.18 13.36 2.18
N PHE A 171 22.89 13.21 2.47
CA PHE A 171 21.99 12.38 1.66
C PHE A 171 20.54 12.82 1.80
N ASP A 172 19.89 13.13 0.67
CA ASP A 172 18.48 13.47 0.61
C ASP A 172 17.64 12.24 0.25
N ARG A 173 16.61 11.99 1.06
CA ARG A 173 15.58 11.00 0.72
C ARG A 173 14.53 11.58 -0.23
N SER A 174 14.13 12.82 -0.01
CA SER A 174 13.00 13.46 -0.67
C SER A 174 13.45 14.75 -1.34
N ALA A 175 13.56 14.75 -2.68
CA ALA A 175 13.92 15.94 -3.42
C ALA A 175 12.82 17.01 -3.32
N PRO A 176 13.12 18.27 -2.91
CA PRO A 176 12.12 19.32 -2.70
C PRO A 176 11.32 19.69 -3.95
N LEU A 177 11.96 19.68 -5.11
CA LEU A 177 11.35 19.99 -6.42
C LEU A 177 11.13 18.75 -7.31
N GLY A 178 11.20 17.55 -6.71
CA GLY A 178 10.97 16.27 -7.37
C GLY A 178 9.76 15.55 -6.82
N THR A 179 9.88 14.23 -6.65
CA THR A 179 8.79 13.36 -6.18
C THR A 179 8.67 13.25 -4.65
N GLY A 180 9.39 14.08 -3.90
CA GLY A 180 9.48 13.96 -2.44
C GLY A 180 8.15 14.04 -1.70
N ILE A 181 7.20 14.83 -2.19
CA ILE A 181 5.87 14.99 -1.59
C ILE A 181 4.90 13.86 -1.94
N TYR A 182 5.23 13.03 -2.94
CA TYR A 182 4.36 11.96 -3.42
C TYR A 182 4.68 10.62 -2.75
N LYS A 183 3.67 9.77 -2.62
CA LYS A 183 3.85 8.45 -1.99
C LYS A 183 4.21 7.39 -3.03
N VAL A 184 5.48 7.41 -3.44
CA VAL A 184 6.06 6.57 -4.50
C VAL A 184 7.23 5.73 -3.96
N GLY A 185 7.44 4.53 -4.50
CA GLY A 185 8.48 3.60 -4.04
C GLY A 185 9.89 4.13 -4.17
N GLY A 186 10.16 4.98 -5.17
CA GLY A 186 11.47 5.60 -5.35
C GLY A 186 11.96 6.39 -4.13
N ASN A 187 11.06 7.09 -3.41
CA ASN A 187 11.40 7.78 -2.16
C ASN A 187 11.80 6.79 -1.05
N TYR A 188 11.23 5.59 -1.05
CA TYR A 188 11.54 4.55 -0.06
C TYR A 188 12.81 3.79 -0.41
N ALA A 189 13.06 3.52 -1.68
CA ALA A 189 14.33 2.99 -2.13
C ALA A 189 15.49 3.94 -1.75
N ALA A 190 15.31 5.24 -1.92
CA ALA A 190 16.27 6.26 -1.47
C ALA A 190 16.50 6.26 0.05
N SER A 191 15.54 5.78 0.86
CA SER A 191 15.70 5.69 2.31
C SER A 191 16.64 4.57 2.77
N LEU A 192 16.88 3.55 1.96
CA LEU A 192 17.59 2.33 2.38
C LEU A 192 19.02 2.62 2.85
N ARG A 193 19.74 3.50 2.15
CA ARG A 193 21.10 3.91 2.54
C ARG A 193 21.10 4.61 3.90
N ALA A 194 20.20 5.55 4.09
CA ALA A 194 20.07 6.30 5.34
C ALA A 194 19.69 5.38 6.51
N ASN A 195 18.75 4.46 6.29
CA ASN A 195 18.37 3.47 7.29
C ASN A 195 19.54 2.58 7.68
N ASN A 196 20.36 2.14 6.71
CA ASN A 196 21.53 1.30 7.01
C ASN A 196 22.62 2.04 7.79
N ILE A 197 22.71 3.37 7.68
CA ILE A 197 23.64 4.19 8.47
C ILE A 197 23.13 4.35 9.91
N ALA A 198 21.80 4.39 10.10
CA ALA A 198 21.16 4.60 11.39
C ALA A 198 21.10 3.34 12.28
N HIS A 199 21.25 2.16 11.71
CA HIS A 199 21.27 0.85 12.38
C HIS A 199 22.67 0.28 12.51
#